data_969d16540a4ccef8e451f91385e436cc
#
_entry.id   969d16540a4ccef8e451f91385e436cc
#
_cell.length_a   1.000
_cell.length_b   1.000
_cell.length_c   1.000
_cell.angle_alpha   90.00
_cell.angle_beta   90.00
_cell.angle_gamma   90.00
#
_symmetry.space_group_name_H-M   'P 1'
#
loop_
_entity.id
_entity.type
_entity.pdbx_description
1 polymer ?
#
loop_
_entity_poly.entity_id
_entity_poly.type
_entity_poly.pdbx_seq_one_letter_code
_entity_poly.pdbx_strand_id
1 'polypeptide(L)'
;MRPLLQNFLQGQLSSIEVSEALQPSSTLIDVRTSEEHFQGAIPGSRNHPLFDGLERSLIGKLYRQVGREAAVERGTSIVAPQLEKFLNTLRPFQSRLLTVYCARGGMRSKSVTRFLSSEGFRVQQLEGGYKAYRRHVLD
;
A
#
# COMPACT_ATOMS: atom_id res chain seq x y z
N MET A 1 -7.89 23.37 -5.52
CA MET A 1 -7.80 21.91 -5.75
C MET A 1 -6.51 21.38 -5.12
N ARG A 2 -6.65 20.36 -4.27
CA ARG A 2 -5.46 19.78 -3.63
C ARG A 2 -4.67 18.95 -4.65
N PRO A 3 -3.34 19.00 -4.60
CA PRO A 3 -2.51 18.25 -5.55
C PRO A 3 -2.33 16.78 -5.13
N LEU A 4 -3.45 16.02 -5.06
CA LEU A 4 -3.41 14.66 -4.55
C LEU A 4 -2.48 13.74 -5.33
N LEU A 5 -2.47 13.85 -6.65
CA LEU A 5 -1.60 13.01 -7.47
C LEU A 5 -0.13 13.33 -7.20
N GLN A 6 0.20 14.62 -7.03
CA GLN A 6 1.56 15.04 -6.70
C GLN A 6 2.00 14.42 -5.38
N ASN A 7 1.14 14.47 -4.36
CA ASN A 7 1.41 13.88 -3.06
C ASN A 7 1.59 12.37 -3.15
N PHE A 8 0.78 11.71 -3.99
CA PHE A 8 0.89 10.28 -4.23
C PHE A 8 2.27 9.91 -4.80
N LEU A 9 2.83 10.76 -5.64
CA LEU A 9 4.10 10.49 -6.32
C LEU A 9 5.33 10.91 -5.52
N GLN A 10 5.23 11.93 -4.65
CA GLN A 10 6.39 12.61 -4.09
C GLN A 10 6.44 12.70 -2.56
N GLY A 11 5.48 12.11 -1.85
CA GLY A 11 5.48 12.11 -0.39
C GLY A 11 6.68 11.37 0.20
N GLN A 12 6.92 11.60 1.49
CA GLN A 12 8.00 10.93 2.20
C GLN A 12 7.71 9.45 2.42
N LEU A 13 8.78 8.64 2.46
CA LEU A 13 8.69 7.21 2.70
C LEU A 13 9.46 6.85 3.96
N SER A 14 8.75 6.36 4.98
CA SER A 14 9.33 5.71 6.15
C SER A 14 9.04 4.22 6.08
N SER A 15 9.92 3.39 6.60
CA SER A 15 9.75 1.95 6.57
C SER A 15 10.08 1.31 7.93
N ILE A 16 9.59 0.09 8.12
CA ILE A 16 9.78 -0.66 9.37
C ILE A 16 9.92 -2.15 9.05
N GLU A 17 10.74 -2.86 9.83
CA GLU A 17 10.88 -4.30 9.71
C GLU A 17 9.72 -5.04 10.36
N VAL A 18 9.47 -6.29 9.91
CA VAL A 18 8.36 -7.12 10.41
C VAL A 18 8.40 -7.29 11.93
N SER A 19 9.56 -7.57 12.50
CA SER A 19 9.70 -7.80 13.95
C SER A 19 9.21 -6.61 14.78
N GLU A 20 9.44 -5.39 14.28
CA GLU A 20 9.00 -4.17 14.95
C GLU A 20 7.54 -3.85 14.64
N ALA A 21 7.10 -4.14 13.41
CA ALA A 21 5.75 -3.84 12.95
C ALA A 21 4.68 -4.65 13.67
N LEU A 22 5.01 -5.84 14.17
CA LEU A 22 4.07 -6.71 14.87
C LEU A 22 3.82 -6.29 16.32
N GLN A 23 4.50 -5.25 16.79
CA GLN A 23 4.16 -4.65 18.08
C GLN A 23 2.75 -4.04 18.01
N PRO A 24 1.99 -4.05 19.13
CA PRO A 24 0.59 -3.60 19.08
C PRO A 24 0.41 -2.08 18.93
N SER A 25 1.46 -1.35 18.60
CA SER A 25 1.45 0.11 18.52
C SER A 25 0.98 0.67 17.18
N SER A 26 0.81 -0.18 16.15
CA SER A 26 0.38 0.31 14.84
C SER A 26 -0.83 -0.45 14.32
N THR A 27 -1.57 0.19 13.42
CA THR A 27 -2.68 -0.41 12.70
C THR A 27 -2.17 -0.84 11.32
N LEU A 28 -2.33 -2.12 11.02
CA LEU A 28 -1.84 -2.69 9.76
C LEU A 28 -2.87 -2.50 8.66
N ILE A 29 -2.42 -1.93 7.53
CA ILE A 29 -3.25 -1.67 6.35
C ILE A 29 -2.71 -2.47 5.18
N ASP A 30 -3.52 -3.39 4.68
CA ASP A 30 -3.21 -4.21 3.51
C ASP A 30 -3.76 -3.53 2.26
N VAL A 31 -2.88 -3.10 1.37
CA VAL A 31 -3.28 -2.43 0.13
C VAL A 31 -3.28 -3.36 -1.08
N ARG A 32 -3.13 -4.66 -0.84
CA ARG A 32 -3.29 -5.66 -1.89
C ARG A 32 -4.76 -5.79 -2.28
N THR A 33 -5.03 -6.52 -3.35
CA THR A 33 -6.42 -6.79 -3.77
C THR A 33 -7.19 -7.53 -2.67
N SER A 34 -8.51 -7.47 -2.72
CA SER A 34 -9.35 -8.19 -1.77
C SER A 34 -9.15 -9.70 -1.88
N GLU A 35 -8.88 -10.22 -3.07
CA GLU A 35 -8.60 -11.64 -3.28
C GLU A 35 -7.31 -12.06 -2.60
N GLU A 36 -6.25 -11.25 -2.73
CA GLU A 36 -4.98 -11.51 -2.04
C GLU A 36 -5.18 -11.54 -0.51
N HIS A 37 -5.90 -10.56 0.01
CA HIS A 37 -6.18 -10.47 1.44
C HIS A 37 -6.98 -11.69 1.93
N PHE A 38 -7.98 -12.10 1.19
CA PHE A 38 -8.80 -13.25 1.53
C PHE A 38 -7.98 -14.55 1.56
N GLN A 39 -7.03 -14.70 0.64
CA GLN A 39 -6.18 -15.89 0.57
C GLN A 39 -5.19 -15.99 1.73
N GLY A 40 -4.85 -14.87 2.33
CA GLY A 40 -3.95 -14.82 3.48
C GLY A 40 -3.55 -13.40 3.77
N ALA A 41 -3.57 -13.02 5.04
CA ALA A 41 -3.25 -11.65 5.47
C ALA A 41 -2.61 -11.68 6.86
N ILE A 42 -1.94 -10.60 7.22
CA ILE A 42 -1.46 -10.45 8.59
C ILE A 42 -2.68 -10.32 9.50
N PRO A 43 -2.78 -11.13 10.56
CA PRO A 43 -3.94 -11.08 11.46
C PRO A 43 -4.19 -9.67 12.00
N GLY A 44 -5.44 -9.25 11.98
CA GLY A 44 -5.85 -7.93 12.45
C GLY A 44 -5.65 -6.81 11.44
N SER A 45 -5.04 -7.09 10.28
CA SER A 45 -4.88 -6.06 9.24
C SER A 45 -6.21 -5.75 8.58
N ARG A 46 -6.34 -4.50 8.11
CA ARG A 46 -7.51 -4.03 7.39
C ARG A 46 -7.18 -3.93 5.91
N ASN A 47 -8.08 -4.40 5.06
CA ASN A 47 -7.86 -4.37 3.62
C ASN A 47 -8.44 -3.10 3.01
N HIS A 48 -7.57 -2.29 2.42
CA HIS A 48 -7.91 -1.09 1.67
C HIS A 48 -7.20 -1.17 0.33
N PRO A 49 -7.75 -1.90 -0.66
CA PRO A 49 -7.05 -2.16 -1.91
C PRO A 49 -6.78 -0.89 -2.70
N LEU A 50 -5.55 -0.78 -3.22
CA LEU A 50 -5.21 0.28 -4.17
C LEU A 50 -5.77 -0.04 -5.55
N PHE A 51 -5.77 -1.32 -5.92
CA PHE A 51 -6.28 -1.82 -7.20
C PHE A 51 -7.23 -2.98 -6.97
N ASP A 52 -8.19 -3.17 -7.87
CA ASP A 52 -8.94 -4.43 -7.92
C ASP A 52 -8.12 -5.52 -8.64
N GLY A 53 -8.69 -6.74 -8.71
CA GLY A 53 -7.97 -7.88 -9.29
C GLY A 53 -7.65 -7.71 -10.77
N LEU A 54 -8.56 -7.14 -11.54
CA LEU A 54 -8.35 -6.92 -12.98
C LEU A 54 -7.29 -5.84 -13.20
N GLU A 55 -7.37 -4.76 -12.46
CA GLU A 55 -6.38 -3.67 -12.52
C GLU A 55 -5.00 -4.18 -12.15
N ARG A 56 -4.90 -4.96 -11.08
CA ARG A 56 -3.63 -5.54 -10.63
C ARG A 56 -3.03 -6.46 -11.69
N SER A 57 -3.86 -7.29 -12.33
CA SER A 57 -3.43 -8.16 -13.41
C SER A 57 -2.91 -7.38 -14.61
N LEU A 58 -3.61 -6.34 -15.00
CA LEU A 58 -3.20 -5.48 -16.11
C LEU A 58 -1.84 -4.84 -15.84
N ILE A 59 -1.66 -4.28 -14.65
CA ILE A 59 -0.40 -3.61 -14.28
C ILE A 59 0.74 -4.61 -14.21
N GLY A 60 0.51 -5.79 -13.63
CA GLY A 60 1.51 -6.85 -13.58
C GLY A 60 1.94 -7.31 -14.97
N LYS A 61 0.99 -7.44 -15.88
CA LYS A 61 1.27 -7.81 -17.28
C LYS A 61 2.10 -6.74 -17.99
N LEU A 62 1.74 -5.46 -17.81
CA LEU A 62 2.51 -4.36 -18.38
C LEU A 62 3.95 -4.35 -17.85
N TYR A 63 4.11 -4.58 -16.56
CA TYR A 63 5.43 -4.63 -15.94
C TYR A 63 6.31 -5.69 -16.59
N ARG A 64 5.76 -6.90 -16.76
CA ARG A 64 6.52 -8.02 -17.32
C ARG A 64 6.77 -7.90 -18.82
N GLN A 65 5.79 -7.40 -19.59
CA GLN A 65 5.86 -7.42 -21.05
C GLN A 65 6.42 -6.13 -21.65
N VAL A 66 6.24 -5.00 -20.98
CA VAL A 66 6.67 -3.70 -21.51
C VAL A 66 7.75 -3.09 -20.62
N GLY A 67 7.53 -3.05 -19.31
CA GLY A 67 8.51 -2.54 -18.37
C GLY A 67 7.89 -1.75 -17.23
N ARG A 68 8.75 -1.35 -16.29
CA ARG A 68 8.34 -0.64 -15.07
C ARG A 68 7.65 0.68 -15.38
N GLU A 69 8.19 1.43 -16.33
CA GLU A 69 7.68 2.77 -16.66
C GLU A 69 6.24 2.73 -17.17
N ALA A 70 5.94 1.77 -18.06
CA ALA A 70 4.59 1.59 -18.58
C ALA A 70 3.63 1.17 -17.47
N ALA A 71 4.05 0.31 -16.56
CA ALA A 71 3.24 -0.13 -15.43
C ALA A 71 2.94 1.02 -14.49
N VAL A 72 3.94 1.86 -14.17
CA VAL A 72 3.77 3.02 -13.30
C VAL A 72 2.81 4.04 -13.94
N GLU A 73 2.98 4.31 -15.22
CA GLU A 73 2.11 5.25 -15.94
C GLU A 73 0.66 4.78 -15.92
N ARG A 74 0.43 3.51 -16.22
CA ARG A 74 -0.93 2.98 -16.24
C ARG A 74 -1.53 2.93 -14.83
N GLY A 75 -0.77 2.49 -13.86
CA GLY A 75 -1.22 2.46 -12.47
C GLY A 75 -1.60 3.84 -11.96
N THR A 76 -0.78 4.84 -12.27
CA THR A 76 -1.05 6.22 -11.90
C THR A 76 -2.35 6.73 -12.53
N SER A 77 -2.58 6.43 -13.82
CA SER A 77 -3.79 6.88 -14.49
C SER A 77 -5.05 6.22 -13.92
N ILE A 78 -4.96 4.97 -13.48
CA ILE A 78 -6.06 4.25 -12.83
C ILE A 78 -6.36 4.85 -11.45
N VAL A 79 -5.34 5.11 -10.67
CA VAL A 79 -5.47 5.54 -9.28
C VAL A 79 -5.89 7.00 -9.17
N ALA A 80 -5.41 7.87 -10.05
CA ALA A 80 -5.60 9.31 -9.92
C ALA A 80 -7.05 9.72 -9.66
N PRO A 81 -8.06 9.24 -10.41
CA PRO A 81 -9.44 9.66 -10.16
C PRO A 81 -10.04 9.06 -8.88
N GLN A 82 -9.39 8.11 -8.25
CA GLN A 82 -9.90 7.40 -7.06
C GLN A 82 -9.20 7.83 -5.77
N LEU A 83 -8.18 8.70 -5.85
CA LEU A 83 -7.35 9.05 -4.69
C LEU A 83 -8.16 9.67 -3.55
N GLU A 84 -9.08 10.58 -3.84
CA GLU A 84 -9.87 11.21 -2.79
C GLU A 84 -10.76 10.20 -2.07
N LYS A 85 -11.42 9.33 -2.82
CA LYS A 85 -12.25 8.28 -2.24
C LYS A 85 -11.40 7.32 -1.39
N PHE A 86 -10.25 6.91 -1.91
CA PHE A 86 -9.31 6.05 -1.18
C PHE A 86 -8.88 6.70 0.14
N LEU A 87 -8.50 7.97 0.09
CA LEU A 87 -8.09 8.72 1.27
C LEU A 87 -9.22 8.77 2.31
N ASN A 88 -10.44 9.00 1.87
CA ASN A 88 -11.59 9.10 2.76
C ASN A 88 -11.86 7.78 3.51
N THR A 89 -11.55 6.63 2.91
CA THR A 89 -11.71 5.35 3.61
C THR A 89 -10.72 5.20 4.77
N LEU A 90 -9.61 5.93 4.74
CA LEU A 90 -8.56 5.87 5.76
C LEU A 90 -8.62 7.00 6.78
N ARG A 91 -9.39 8.05 6.53
CA ARG A 91 -9.55 9.17 7.46
C ARG A 91 -9.92 8.76 8.89
N PRO A 92 -10.81 7.76 9.11
CA PRO A 92 -11.13 7.33 10.48
C PRO A 92 -9.92 6.83 11.27
N PHE A 93 -8.84 6.44 10.60
CA PHE A 93 -7.64 5.91 11.26
C PHE A 93 -6.52 6.93 11.34
N GLN A 94 -6.76 8.19 10.98
CA GLN A 94 -5.70 9.21 10.88
C GLN A 94 -5.01 9.50 12.22
N SER A 95 -5.69 9.28 13.34
CA SER A 95 -5.10 9.50 14.66
C SER A 95 -4.14 8.36 15.08
N ARG A 96 -4.10 7.27 14.33
CA ARG A 96 -3.29 6.09 14.65
C ARG A 96 -2.02 6.07 13.80
N LEU A 97 -0.98 5.39 14.30
CA LEU A 97 0.16 5.06 13.47
C LEU A 97 -0.24 3.91 12.55
N LEU A 98 -0.10 4.10 11.24
CA LEU A 98 -0.45 3.10 10.24
C LEU A 98 0.81 2.43 9.70
N THR A 99 0.76 1.10 9.55
CA THR A 99 1.78 0.34 8.86
C THR A 99 1.15 -0.27 7.63
N VAL A 100 1.62 0.14 6.45
CA VAL A 100 1.05 -0.22 5.15
C VAL A 100 1.87 -1.34 4.52
N TYR A 101 1.22 -2.38 4.02
CA TYR A 101 1.93 -3.45 3.33
C TYR A 101 1.25 -3.89 2.04
N CYS A 102 2.05 -4.42 1.13
CA CYS A 102 1.59 -5.15 -0.04
C CYS A 102 2.28 -6.51 -0.08
N ALA A 103 2.41 -7.12 -1.25
CA ALA A 103 2.93 -8.50 -1.31
C ALA A 103 4.41 -8.60 -0.93
N ARG A 104 5.24 -7.68 -1.44
CA ARG A 104 6.71 -7.77 -1.30
C ARG A 104 7.36 -6.43 -0.96
N GLY A 105 6.61 -5.48 -0.45
CA GLY A 105 7.16 -4.15 -0.17
C GLY A 105 7.46 -3.34 -1.42
N GLY A 106 6.70 -3.58 -2.49
CA GLY A 106 6.90 -2.91 -3.78
C GLY A 106 6.13 -1.61 -3.91
N MET A 107 5.80 -1.26 -5.16
CA MET A 107 5.27 0.07 -5.49
C MET A 107 3.91 0.37 -4.86
N ARG A 108 3.04 -0.63 -4.70
CA ARG A 108 1.71 -0.39 -4.13
C ARG A 108 1.81 0.21 -2.72
N SER A 109 2.55 -0.44 -1.83
CA SER A 109 2.69 0.05 -0.45
C SER A 109 3.57 1.30 -0.36
N LYS A 110 4.61 1.42 -1.20
CA LYS A 110 5.43 2.63 -1.25
C LYS A 110 4.59 3.85 -1.61
N SER A 111 3.79 3.74 -2.68
CA SER A 111 2.97 4.85 -3.15
C SER A 111 1.93 5.28 -2.12
N VAL A 112 1.27 4.31 -1.50
CA VAL A 112 0.27 4.61 -0.47
C VAL A 112 0.93 5.26 0.76
N THR A 113 2.08 4.76 1.19
CA THR A 113 2.80 5.35 2.33
C THR A 113 3.16 6.80 2.05
N ARG A 114 3.72 7.09 0.87
CA ARG A 114 4.06 8.46 0.48
C ARG A 114 2.84 9.36 0.45
N PHE A 115 1.75 8.87 -0.13
CA PHE A 115 0.51 9.63 -0.25
C PHE A 115 -0.06 9.99 1.13
N LEU A 116 -0.18 9.01 2.01
CA LEU A 116 -0.73 9.23 3.34
C LEU A 116 0.17 10.15 4.17
N SER A 117 1.49 9.99 4.05
CA SER A 117 2.44 10.89 4.73
C SER A 117 2.21 12.34 4.31
N SER A 118 2.04 12.59 3.01
CA SER A 118 1.78 13.93 2.49
C SER A 118 0.43 14.50 2.94
N GLU A 119 -0.52 13.63 3.27
CA GLU A 119 -1.85 14.03 3.74
C GLU A 119 -1.93 14.13 5.27
N GLY A 120 -0.80 14.09 5.95
CA GLY A 120 -0.75 14.32 7.39
C GLY A 120 -0.89 13.09 8.26
N PHE A 121 -0.86 11.88 7.69
CA PHE A 121 -0.91 10.65 8.45
C PHE A 121 0.46 10.30 9.02
N ARG A 122 0.47 9.67 10.20
CA ARG A 122 1.65 8.98 10.69
C ARG A 122 1.63 7.58 10.09
N VAL A 123 2.55 7.31 9.18
CA VAL A 123 2.51 6.10 8.35
C VAL A 123 3.90 5.61 8.02
N GLN A 124 4.04 4.29 7.91
CA GLN A 124 5.28 3.63 7.55
C GLN A 124 4.97 2.42 6.68
N GLN A 125 5.92 2.04 5.85
CA GLN A 125 5.80 0.87 4.98
C GLN A 125 6.41 -0.35 5.68
N LEU A 126 5.73 -1.50 5.61
CA LEU A 126 6.30 -2.77 6.07
C LEU A 126 7.32 -3.26 5.05
N GLU A 127 8.58 -3.34 5.45
CA GLU A 127 9.65 -3.84 4.59
C GLU A 127 9.40 -5.31 4.20
N GLY A 128 9.50 -5.60 2.91
CA GLY A 128 9.31 -6.94 2.39
C GLY A 128 7.86 -7.43 2.35
N GLY A 129 6.92 -6.66 2.88
CA GLY A 129 5.50 -6.91 2.78
C GLY A 129 5.04 -8.23 3.39
N TYR A 130 3.95 -8.76 2.84
CA TYR A 130 3.35 -10.00 3.32
C TYR A 130 4.33 -11.19 3.24
N LYS A 131 5.18 -11.21 2.21
CA LYS A 131 6.19 -12.27 2.06
C LYS A 131 7.16 -12.28 3.25
N ALA A 132 7.63 -11.11 3.67
CA ALA A 132 8.53 -11.01 4.85
C ALA A 132 7.81 -11.45 6.12
N TYR A 133 6.54 -11.06 6.28
CA TYR A 133 5.73 -11.53 7.40
C TYR A 133 5.65 -13.05 7.44
N ARG A 134 5.35 -13.69 6.30
CA ARG A 134 5.26 -15.15 6.22
C ARG A 134 6.56 -15.82 6.63
N ARG A 135 7.69 -15.30 6.17
CA ARG A 135 9.01 -15.84 6.55
C ARG A 135 9.23 -15.72 8.05
N HIS A 136 8.90 -14.55 8.61
CA HIS A 136 9.08 -14.31 10.04
C HIS A 136 8.27 -15.29 10.89
N VAL A 137 7.02 -15.56 10.50
CA VAL A 137 6.14 -16.46 11.24
C VAL A 137 6.56 -17.92 11.10
N LEU A 138 7.06 -18.32 9.94
CA LEU A 138 7.44 -19.72 9.68
C LEU A 138 8.84 -20.06 10.19
N ASP A 139 9.66 -19.08 10.46
CA ASP A 139 10.98 -19.27 11.05
C ASP A 139 10.86 -19.35 12.58
#